data_28bb61d9e8bd9c434eeff2f1129fd57f
#
_entry.id   28bb61d9e8bd9c434eeff2f1129fd57f
#
_cell.length_a   1.000
_cell.length_b   1.000
_cell.length_c   1.000
_cell.angle_alpha   90.00
_cell.angle_beta   90.00
_cell.angle_gamma   90.00
#
_symmetry.space_group_name_H-M   'P 1'
#
loop_
_entity.id
_entity.type
_entity.pdbx_description
1 polymer ?
#
loop_
_entity_poly.entity_id
_entity_poly.type
_entity_poly.pdbx_seq_one_letter_code
_entity_poly.pdbx_strand_id
1 'polypeptide(L)'
;YDNPRQKALLGMKNSIPTEQWEENLKFLKQLRARIAELPVCKHPAIEVLNNGLLDKFTLTRIHLEYRHAIVQIFTDALLMAQFQTKQLEPKLHSGAKMFPRVLLSLNVLDEFGFRPGTDPDNYYLGNPEYAHYPLYEDLLNDYGLSEKDRRE
;
A
#
# COMPACT_ATOMS: atom_id res chain seq x y z
N TYR A 1 0.65 17.66 19.35
CA TYR A 1 0.17 16.29 19.05
C TYR A 1 1.34 15.42 18.65
N ASP A 2 1.61 14.40 19.45
CA ASP A 2 2.63 13.38 19.16
C ASP A 2 2.19 12.55 17.93
N ASN A 3 2.94 12.66 16.84
CA ASN A 3 2.63 11.93 15.61
C ASN A 3 2.88 10.42 15.80
N PRO A 4 1.86 9.55 15.78
CA PRO A 4 2.01 8.11 16.01
C PRO A 4 2.96 7.43 15.01
N ARG A 5 3.00 7.91 13.76
CA ARG A 5 3.93 7.42 12.73
C ARG A 5 5.38 7.67 13.13
N GLN A 6 5.67 8.87 13.64
CA GLN A 6 7.03 9.20 14.11
C GLN A 6 7.43 8.35 15.31
N LYS A 7 6.49 8.11 16.25
CA LYS A 7 6.75 7.22 17.41
C LYS A 7 7.05 5.79 16.96
N ALA A 8 6.29 5.25 15.99
CA ALA A 8 6.53 3.93 15.46
C ALA A 8 7.91 3.83 14.76
N LEU A 9 8.26 4.82 13.93
CA LEU A 9 9.58 4.88 13.28
C LEU A 9 10.72 4.97 14.29
N LEU A 10 10.58 5.79 15.32
CA LEU A 10 11.57 5.91 16.39
C LEU A 10 11.70 4.60 17.18
N GLY A 11 10.57 3.94 17.47
CA GLY A 11 10.56 2.64 18.11
C GLY A 11 11.27 1.57 17.28
N MET A 12 11.05 1.54 15.97
CA MET A 12 11.79 0.63 15.07
C MET A 12 13.29 0.93 15.08
N LYS A 13 13.68 2.20 14.98
CA LYS A 13 15.08 2.62 14.99
C LYS A 13 15.76 2.20 16.29
N ASN A 14 15.11 2.41 17.43
CA ASN A 14 15.66 2.08 18.75
C ASN A 14 15.65 0.58 19.07
N SER A 15 14.98 -0.24 18.24
CA SER A 15 14.90 -1.70 18.43
C SER A 15 16.09 -2.47 17.86
N ILE A 16 16.96 -1.80 17.09
CA ILE A 16 18.13 -2.43 16.44
C ILE A 16 19.37 -1.56 16.66
N PRO A 17 20.59 -2.12 16.53
CA PRO A 17 21.84 -1.35 16.57
C PRO A 17 21.84 -0.25 15.51
N THR A 18 22.46 0.89 15.85
CA THR A 18 22.52 2.04 14.93
C THR A 18 23.17 1.69 13.59
N GLU A 19 24.23 0.91 13.60
CA GLU A 19 24.91 0.43 12.39
C GLU A 19 23.96 -0.36 11.49
N GLN A 20 23.18 -1.27 12.06
CA GLN A 20 22.18 -2.05 11.31
C GLN A 20 21.08 -1.15 10.74
N TRP A 21 20.67 -0.12 11.46
CA TRP A 21 19.72 0.86 10.95
C TRP A 21 20.27 1.60 9.72
N GLU A 22 21.51 2.07 9.81
CA GLU A 22 22.18 2.77 8.70
C GLU A 22 22.39 1.86 7.47
N GLU A 23 22.75 0.60 7.69
CA GLU A 23 22.84 -0.39 6.62
C GLU A 23 21.48 -0.61 5.92
N ASN A 24 20.41 -0.74 6.70
CA ASN A 24 19.05 -0.87 6.16
C ASN A 24 18.66 0.36 5.35
N LEU A 25 18.96 1.57 5.81
CA LEU A 25 18.72 2.81 5.06
C LEU A 25 19.52 2.87 3.76
N LYS A 26 20.78 2.45 3.79
CA LYS A 26 21.62 2.34 2.60
C LYS A 26 21.04 1.35 1.59
N PHE A 27 20.61 0.18 2.06
CA PHE A 27 19.93 -0.82 1.22
C PHE A 27 18.67 -0.25 0.56
N LEU A 28 17.82 0.44 1.32
CA LEU A 28 16.60 1.06 0.78
C LEU A 28 16.90 2.13 -0.28
N LYS A 29 17.95 2.95 -0.07
CA LYS A 29 18.39 3.92 -1.06
C LYS A 29 18.87 3.24 -2.36
N GLN A 30 19.64 2.17 -2.24
CA GLN A 30 20.11 1.38 -3.38
C GLN A 30 18.95 0.71 -4.12
N LEU A 31 17.99 0.13 -3.38
CA LEU A 31 16.80 -0.49 -3.96
C LEU A 31 15.98 0.53 -4.75
N ARG A 32 15.74 1.72 -4.18
CA ARG A 32 15.04 2.82 -4.88
C ARG A 32 15.76 3.24 -6.16
N ALA A 33 17.08 3.39 -6.11
CA ALA A 33 17.88 3.72 -7.29
C ALA A 33 17.75 2.65 -8.38
N ARG A 34 17.82 1.37 -8.00
CA ARG A 34 17.65 0.24 -8.93
C ARG A 34 16.24 0.20 -9.54
N ILE A 35 15.20 0.45 -8.75
CA ILE A 35 13.82 0.52 -9.26
C ILE A 35 13.69 1.66 -10.28
N ALA A 36 14.23 2.84 -9.99
CA ALA A 36 14.18 3.99 -10.90
C ALA A 36 14.89 3.74 -12.25
N GLU A 37 15.84 2.80 -12.28
CA GLU A 37 16.55 2.40 -13.51
C GLU A 37 15.80 1.32 -14.31
N LEU A 38 14.73 0.72 -13.77
CA LEU A 38 13.97 -0.29 -14.51
C LEU A 38 13.36 0.33 -15.79
N PRO A 39 13.38 -0.40 -16.91
CA PRO A 39 12.82 0.08 -18.18
C PRO A 39 11.37 0.53 -18.06
N VAL A 40 10.58 -0.12 -17.22
CA VAL A 40 9.18 0.24 -16.98
C VAL A 40 9.02 1.65 -16.43
N CYS A 41 9.93 2.13 -15.56
CA CYS A 41 9.87 3.47 -14.98
C CYS A 41 10.17 4.59 -15.99
N LYS A 42 10.77 4.24 -17.13
CA LYS A 42 11.14 5.14 -18.22
C LYS A 42 10.34 4.85 -19.50
N HIS A 43 9.30 4.00 -19.39
CA HIS A 43 8.55 3.58 -20.57
C HIS A 43 7.69 4.74 -21.10
N PRO A 44 7.69 5.00 -22.44
CA PRO A 44 6.91 6.11 -23.03
C PRO A 44 5.42 6.08 -22.71
N ALA A 45 4.84 4.90 -22.46
CA ALA A 45 3.45 4.76 -22.05
C ALA A 45 3.11 5.52 -20.77
N ILE A 46 4.08 5.73 -19.85
CA ILE A 46 3.85 6.51 -18.62
C ILE A 46 3.57 7.97 -18.97
N GLU A 47 4.30 8.53 -19.93
CA GLU A 47 4.05 9.90 -20.40
C GLU A 47 2.69 10.02 -21.10
N VAL A 48 2.33 9.06 -21.94
CA VAL A 48 1.03 9.01 -22.62
C VAL A 48 -0.11 8.93 -21.60
N LEU A 49 0.04 8.09 -20.55
CA LEU A 49 -0.92 7.97 -19.45
C LEU A 49 -1.04 9.28 -18.66
N ASN A 50 0.08 9.88 -18.27
CA ASN A 50 0.11 11.12 -17.48
C ASN A 50 -0.51 12.31 -18.23
N ASN A 51 -0.41 12.33 -19.54
CA ASN A 51 -0.98 13.37 -20.40
C ASN A 51 -2.45 13.10 -20.80
N GLY A 52 -3.05 12.00 -20.32
CA GLY A 52 -4.42 11.63 -20.64
C GLY A 52 -4.67 11.34 -22.13
N LEU A 53 -3.65 10.87 -22.84
CA LEU A 53 -3.70 10.63 -24.29
C LEU A 53 -4.16 9.22 -24.68
N LEU A 54 -4.54 8.40 -23.69
CA LEU A 54 -5.06 7.05 -23.94
C LEU A 54 -6.52 7.10 -24.37
N ASP A 55 -6.87 6.31 -25.37
CA ASP A 55 -8.27 6.05 -25.68
C ASP A 55 -8.93 5.21 -24.56
N LYS A 56 -10.28 5.26 -24.54
CA LYS A 56 -11.06 4.58 -23.50
C LYS A 56 -10.79 3.08 -23.47
N PHE A 57 -10.61 2.43 -24.60
CA PHE A 57 -10.38 0.99 -24.67
C PHE A 57 -9.05 0.61 -24.02
N THR A 58 -7.97 1.30 -24.40
CA THR A 58 -6.65 1.08 -23.84
C THR A 58 -6.61 1.37 -22.33
N LEU A 59 -7.25 2.46 -21.90
CA LEU A 59 -7.33 2.81 -20.48
C LEU A 59 -8.10 1.76 -19.67
N THR A 60 -9.25 1.29 -20.19
CA THR A 60 -10.03 0.23 -19.57
C THR A 60 -9.20 -1.04 -19.39
N ARG A 61 -8.43 -1.42 -20.42
CA ARG A 61 -7.58 -2.60 -20.36
C ARG A 61 -6.45 -2.45 -19.31
N ILE A 62 -5.83 -1.30 -19.22
CA ILE A 62 -4.84 -1.01 -18.19
C ILE A 62 -5.46 -1.16 -16.79
N HIS A 63 -6.66 -0.65 -16.58
CA HIS A 63 -7.34 -0.78 -15.29
C HIS A 63 -7.72 -2.23 -14.97
N LEU A 64 -8.11 -3.02 -15.95
CA LEU A 64 -8.34 -4.46 -15.74
C LEU A 64 -7.07 -5.18 -15.29
N GLU A 65 -5.97 -4.97 -15.98
CA GLU A 65 -4.68 -5.57 -15.61
C GLU A 65 -4.22 -5.09 -14.21
N TYR A 66 -4.39 -3.80 -13.90
CA TYR A 66 -4.06 -3.25 -12.59
C TYR A 66 -4.92 -3.85 -11.47
N ARG A 67 -6.21 -4.12 -11.74
CA ARG A 67 -7.09 -4.84 -10.82
C ARG A 67 -6.50 -6.17 -10.41
N HIS A 68 -6.10 -6.99 -11.38
CA HIS A 68 -5.54 -8.32 -11.14
C HIS A 68 -4.14 -8.26 -10.49
N ALA A 69 -3.30 -7.37 -10.96
CA ALA A 69 -1.91 -7.29 -10.51
C ALA A 69 -1.76 -6.68 -9.11
N ILE A 70 -2.64 -5.77 -8.73
CA ILE A 70 -2.48 -4.96 -7.51
C ILE A 70 -3.74 -5.00 -6.64
N VAL A 71 -4.88 -4.52 -7.15
CA VAL A 71 -6.03 -4.18 -6.31
C VAL A 71 -6.57 -5.39 -5.54
N GLN A 72 -6.67 -6.55 -6.18
CA GLN A 72 -7.18 -7.78 -5.57
C GLN A 72 -6.28 -8.34 -4.47
N ILE A 73 -4.98 -8.14 -4.56
CA ILE A 73 -4.00 -8.81 -3.69
C ILE A 73 -3.36 -7.86 -2.67
N PHE A 74 -3.58 -6.54 -2.80
CA PHE A 74 -2.83 -5.56 -2.02
C PHE A 74 -3.11 -5.65 -0.53
N THR A 75 -4.39 -5.76 -0.14
CA THR A 75 -4.79 -5.93 1.26
C THR A 75 -4.28 -7.25 1.85
N ASP A 76 -4.32 -8.34 1.09
CA ASP A 76 -3.77 -9.64 1.50
C ASP A 76 -2.28 -9.55 1.74
N ALA A 77 -1.54 -8.87 0.85
CA ALA A 77 -0.11 -8.65 1.00
C ALA A 77 0.22 -7.81 2.26
N LEU A 78 -0.57 -6.77 2.56
CA LEU A 78 -0.41 -5.97 3.78
C LEU A 78 -0.65 -6.81 5.05
N LEU A 79 -1.70 -7.63 5.09
CA LEU A 79 -2.01 -8.50 6.21
C LEU A 79 -0.94 -9.57 6.39
N MET A 80 -0.45 -10.15 5.31
CA MET A 80 0.69 -11.08 5.35
C MET A 80 1.96 -10.40 5.88
N ALA A 81 2.26 -9.19 5.44
CA ALA A 81 3.38 -8.41 5.96
C ALA A 81 3.25 -8.15 7.46
N GLN A 82 2.04 -7.79 7.94
CA GLN A 82 1.77 -7.65 9.38
C GLN A 82 2.02 -8.97 10.13
N PHE A 83 1.52 -10.08 9.60
CA PHE A 83 1.73 -11.38 10.23
C PHE A 83 3.22 -11.75 10.32
N GLN A 84 3.99 -11.46 9.28
CA GLN A 84 5.43 -11.75 9.25
C GLN A 84 6.23 -10.98 10.29
N THR A 85 5.74 -9.85 10.79
CA THR A 85 6.42 -9.10 11.86
C THR A 85 6.58 -9.90 13.15
N LYS A 86 5.86 -11.02 13.31
CA LYS A 86 6.03 -11.95 14.45
C LYS A 86 7.46 -12.44 14.60
N GLN A 87 8.22 -12.51 13.50
CA GLN A 87 9.61 -12.97 13.47
C GLN A 87 10.59 -12.00 14.14
N LEU A 88 10.15 -10.78 14.42
CA LEU A 88 11.01 -9.76 15.03
C LEU A 88 11.22 -10.01 16.54
N GLU A 89 10.19 -10.50 17.25
CA GLU A 89 10.30 -10.70 18.72
C GLU A 89 11.37 -11.68 19.15
N PRO A 90 11.56 -12.85 18.49
CA PRO A 90 12.65 -13.75 18.84
C PRO A 90 14.06 -13.18 18.62
N LYS A 91 14.17 -12.16 17.77
CA LYS A 91 15.44 -11.53 17.36
C LYS A 91 15.72 -10.22 18.09
N LEU A 92 14.67 -9.57 18.54
CA LEU A 92 14.71 -8.25 19.18
C LEU A 92 14.16 -8.36 20.61
N HIS A 93 13.48 -7.35 21.10
CA HIS A 93 12.82 -7.36 22.40
C HIS A 93 11.31 -7.60 22.29
N SER A 94 10.67 -7.96 23.40
CA SER A 94 9.22 -8.11 23.48
C SER A 94 8.51 -6.83 23.05
N GLY A 95 7.50 -6.97 22.19
CA GLY A 95 6.74 -5.84 21.64
C GLY A 95 7.35 -5.17 20.41
N ALA A 96 8.58 -5.49 20.01
CA ALA A 96 9.23 -4.89 18.83
C ALA A 96 8.40 -5.01 17.55
N LYS A 97 7.64 -6.10 17.39
CA LYS A 97 6.74 -6.31 16.26
C LYS A 97 5.63 -5.26 16.16
N MET A 98 5.30 -4.56 17.24
CA MET A 98 4.19 -3.59 17.25
C MET A 98 4.52 -2.32 16.49
N PHE A 99 5.78 -1.91 16.43
CA PHE A 99 6.18 -0.71 15.69
C PHE A 99 5.89 -0.80 14.17
N PRO A 100 6.38 -1.82 13.45
CA PRO A 100 6.01 -1.98 12.04
C PRO A 100 4.51 -2.28 11.85
N ARG A 101 3.85 -2.96 12.79
CA ARG A 101 2.41 -3.20 12.70
C ARG A 101 1.60 -1.92 12.71
N VAL A 102 1.95 -0.94 13.55
CA VAL A 102 1.28 0.37 13.56
C VAL A 102 1.39 1.03 12.19
N LEU A 103 2.56 1.01 11.56
CA LEU A 103 2.75 1.60 10.22
C LEU A 103 1.95 0.88 9.13
N LEU A 104 1.98 -0.45 9.15
CA LEU A 104 1.20 -1.27 8.19
C LEU A 104 -0.31 -1.10 8.42
N SER A 105 -0.75 -0.97 9.68
CA SER A 105 -2.15 -0.75 10.01
C SER A 105 -2.71 0.55 9.44
N LEU A 106 -1.90 1.59 9.28
CA LEU A 106 -2.35 2.83 8.64
C LEU A 106 -2.78 2.59 7.19
N ASN A 107 -2.03 1.78 6.44
CA ASN A 107 -2.42 1.41 5.08
C ASN A 107 -3.62 0.45 5.08
N VAL A 108 -3.64 -0.55 5.97
CA VAL A 108 -4.79 -1.48 6.07
C VAL A 108 -6.09 -0.74 6.38
N LEU A 109 -6.06 0.23 7.30
CA LEU A 109 -7.23 1.03 7.63
C LEU A 109 -7.73 1.83 6.41
N ASP A 110 -6.83 2.46 5.66
CA ASP A 110 -7.14 3.20 4.46
C ASP A 110 -7.76 2.29 3.39
N GLU A 111 -7.13 1.15 3.12
CA GLU A 111 -7.63 0.14 2.17
C GLU A 111 -9.01 -0.41 2.53
N PHE A 112 -9.34 -0.48 3.82
CA PHE A 112 -10.65 -0.94 4.30
C PHE A 112 -11.70 0.17 4.45
N GLY A 113 -11.42 1.37 3.95
CA GLY A 113 -12.36 2.48 3.96
C GLY A 113 -12.51 3.17 5.31
N PHE A 114 -11.52 3.06 6.20
CA PHE A 114 -11.48 3.80 7.45
C PHE A 114 -10.91 5.20 7.20
N ARG A 115 -11.68 6.22 7.50
CA ARG A 115 -11.26 7.63 7.35
C ARG A 115 -11.12 8.28 8.71
N PRO A 116 -9.93 8.76 9.11
CA PRO A 116 -9.76 9.51 10.34
C PRO A 116 -10.53 10.83 10.28
N GLY A 117 -11.23 11.18 11.36
CA GLY A 117 -11.84 12.50 11.53
C GLY A 117 -13.19 12.69 10.85
N THR A 118 -13.83 11.64 10.34
CA THR A 118 -15.21 11.72 9.81
C THR A 118 -16.28 11.54 10.89
N ASP A 119 -15.87 11.22 12.11
CA ASP A 119 -16.74 10.90 13.24
C ASP A 119 -16.56 11.92 14.36
N PRO A 120 -17.67 12.51 14.89
CA PRO A 120 -17.62 13.44 16.04
C PRO A 120 -17.01 12.85 17.30
N ASP A 121 -17.06 11.52 17.47
CA ASP A 121 -16.56 10.82 18.65
C ASP A 121 -15.13 10.29 18.50
N ASN A 122 -14.42 10.66 17.42
CA ASN A 122 -13.05 10.20 17.10
C ASN A 122 -12.90 8.66 16.94
N TYR A 123 -13.98 7.94 16.72
CA TYR A 123 -13.89 6.53 16.36
C TYR A 123 -13.47 6.37 14.89
N TYR A 124 -12.64 5.40 14.64
CA TYR A 124 -12.34 4.95 13.28
C TYR A 124 -13.57 4.21 12.74
N LEU A 125 -14.54 4.96 12.19
CA LEU A 125 -15.62 4.34 11.45
C LEU A 125 -15.12 3.98 10.05
N GLY A 126 -15.02 2.67 9.78
CA GLY A 126 -14.84 2.15 8.44
C GLY A 126 -16.20 1.93 7.79
N ASN A 127 -16.24 2.18 6.48
CA ASN A 127 -17.35 1.78 5.64
C ASN A 127 -16.80 0.91 4.52
N PRO A 128 -17.22 -0.36 4.38
CA PRO A 128 -16.73 -1.24 3.34
C PRO A 128 -17.00 -0.72 1.93
N GLU A 129 -17.99 0.15 1.73
CA GLU A 129 -18.26 0.82 0.46
C GLU A 129 -17.16 1.83 0.08
N TYR A 130 -16.39 2.32 1.07
CA TYR A 130 -15.27 3.23 0.84
C TYR A 130 -13.91 2.50 0.81
N ALA A 131 -13.92 1.19 0.94
CA ALA A 131 -12.71 0.40 0.75
C ALA A 131 -12.23 0.49 -0.71
N HIS A 132 -10.92 0.53 -0.91
CA HIS A 132 -10.35 0.79 -2.24
C HIS A 132 -10.76 -0.26 -3.26
N TYR A 133 -10.88 -1.53 -2.89
CA TYR A 133 -11.28 -2.57 -3.82
C TYR A 133 -12.74 -2.39 -4.32
N PRO A 134 -13.78 -2.24 -3.49
CA PRO A 134 -15.12 -1.88 -3.96
C PRO A 134 -15.17 -0.61 -4.82
N LEU A 135 -14.50 0.47 -4.42
CA LEU A 135 -14.44 1.70 -5.22
C LEU A 135 -13.80 1.45 -6.60
N TYR A 136 -12.82 0.56 -6.67
CA TYR A 136 -12.22 0.18 -7.95
C TYR A 136 -13.17 -0.64 -8.82
N GLU A 137 -13.96 -1.53 -8.22
CA GLU A 137 -15.00 -2.27 -8.94
C GLU A 137 -16.08 -1.32 -9.51
N ASP A 138 -16.42 -0.25 -8.78
CA ASP A 138 -17.34 0.79 -9.26
C ASP A 138 -16.79 1.51 -10.50
N LEU A 139 -15.50 1.85 -10.49
CA LEU A 139 -14.83 2.39 -11.68
C LEU A 139 -14.96 1.45 -12.91
N LEU A 140 -14.84 0.14 -12.70
CA LEU A 140 -14.99 -0.84 -13.77
C LEU A 140 -16.45 -0.97 -14.23
N ASN A 141 -17.43 -0.79 -13.32
CA ASN A 141 -18.85 -0.68 -13.66
C ASN A 141 -19.09 0.52 -14.59
N ASP A 142 -18.48 1.68 -14.33
CA ASP A 142 -18.60 2.88 -15.16
C ASP A 142 -18.04 2.68 -16.58
N TYR A 143 -17.09 1.77 -16.75
CA TYR A 143 -16.65 1.34 -18.08
C TYR A 143 -17.63 0.41 -18.78
N GLY A 144 -18.64 -0.10 -18.08
CA GLY A 144 -19.63 -1.04 -18.59
C GLY A 144 -19.16 -2.48 -18.62
N LEU A 145 -18.15 -2.82 -17.81
CA LEU A 145 -17.57 -4.16 -17.74
C LEU A 145 -18.45 -5.09 -16.91
N SER A 146 -18.76 -6.26 -17.47
CA SER A 146 -19.46 -7.32 -16.76
C SER A 146 -18.52 -8.11 -15.85
N GLU A 147 -19.09 -8.90 -14.95
CA GLU A 147 -18.36 -9.87 -14.13
C GLU A 147 -17.50 -10.84 -14.97
N LYS A 148 -17.99 -11.21 -16.17
CA LYS A 148 -17.27 -12.08 -17.07
C LYS A 148 -16.01 -11.40 -17.62
N ASP A 149 -16.11 -10.13 -18.03
CA ASP A 149 -14.98 -9.35 -18.55
C ASP A 149 -13.86 -9.19 -17.53
N ARG A 150 -14.21 -9.28 -16.23
CA ARG A 150 -13.24 -9.15 -15.12
C ARG A 150 -12.54 -10.45 -14.74
N ARG A 151 -12.97 -11.59 -15.27
CA ARG A 151 -12.39 -12.92 -14.98
C ARG A 151 -11.48 -13.43 -16.09
N GLU A 152 -11.57 -12.87 -17.27
CA GLU A 152 -10.75 -13.18 -18.44
C GLU A 152 -9.50 -12.30 -18.52
#